data_6d5f3fc30d0e8b3c847242a4967acdf5
#
_entry.id   6d5f3fc30d0e8b3c847242a4967acdf5
#
_cell.length_a   1.000
_cell.length_b   1.000
_cell.length_c   1.000
_cell.angle_alpha   90.00
_cell.angle_beta   90.00
_cell.angle_gamma   90.00
#
_symmetry.space_group_name_H-M   'P 1'
#
loop_
_entity.id
_entity.type
_entity.pdbx_description
1 polymer ?
#
loop_
_entity_poly.entity_id
_entity_poly.type
_entity_poly.pdbx_seq_one_letter_code
_entity_poly.pdbx_strand_id
1 'polypeptide(L)'
;MSAAETQEQLYFALQTFTEVNRIITSSHNSDETLARTATMIANRMKVDACSIYIFDADQSILILKATHGLDQSTIEKVRMLPSEGLVGLVLERSSAVQESKMHEHPRFKAFPQTKEDSFSSFLGVPLIEHRKSFGVLVVHTIESRTFPPEEVQLLSSIATQISSLVSKALLLKQLDTATQEPTTQLRGKGTSLHITGQPVAYGVTVNKAVLLKQSDIEVPEKISTRTVELELSDFQAAMDHTISDTLELIEKVTDRVGTEEASIFHAHLMFLEDQHFQDKIKLNIKSGNTVEWSIYNTVHEYLGAFEEIRDPYLSEKGADLKDVGYRLLHYLGHEVLSVSKKTGILIARQLLPGDIARLDTTRIKGIILSSGGVVSHAAILARSLRIPVVCLEDHELDQIKDRAPIAMNGDTGFVATYPNKEILEEFKQLLLKQHNYYEHLEEFRDIPCKTSDGFRINLLANVALGGDAIQLISYGAEGVGLFRTEIYFLSLDRYPNIDEQTNVYRDLLDSIPEDKPVVF
;
A
#
# COMPACT_ATOMS: atom_id res chain seq x y z
N MET A 1 -11.04 31.26 -19.81
CA MET A 1 -10.78 29.88 -20.23
C MET A 1 -12.10 29.19 -20.53
N SER A 2 -12.24 28.52 -21.66
CA SER A 2 -13.45 27.76 -21.97
C SER A 2 -13.47 26.45 -21.17
N ALA A 3 -14.67 25.89 -20.91
CA ALA A 3 -14.81 24.59 -20.24
C ALA A 3 -14.02 23.46 -20.96
N ALA A 4 -13.87 23.57 -22.27
CA ALA A 4 -13.10 22.63 -23.09
C ALA A 4 -11.59 22.70 -22.80
N GLU A 5 -11.02 23.90 -22.62
CA GLU A 5 -9.59 24.08 -22.26
C GLU A 5 -9.29 23.50 -20.87
N THR A 6 -10.20 23.68 -19.91
CA THR A 6 -10.07 23.12 -18.56
C THR A 6 -10.13 21.58 -18.58
N GLN A 7 -10.97 21.00 -19.43
CA GLN A 7 -11.10 19.54 -19.57
C GLN A 7 -9.89 18.91 -20.25
N GLU A 8 -9.31 19.58 -21.25
CA GLU A 8 -8.11 19.13 -21.96
C GLU A 8 -6.87 19.16 -21.03
N GLN A 9 -6.76 20.20 -20.21
CA GLN A 9 -5.69 20.33 -19.19
C GLN A 9 -5.80 19.26 -18.09
N LEU A 10 -7.03 18.98 -17.60
CA LEU A 10 -7.26 17.93 -16.62
C LEU A 10 -6.91 16.53 -17.18
N TYR A 11 -7.29 16.28 -18.43
CA TYR A 11 -6.98 15.03 -19.12
C TYR A 11 -5.46 14.85 -19.33
N PHE A 12 -4.76 15.92 -19.69
CA PHE A 12 -3.30 15.94 -19.83
C PHE A 12 -2.60 15.66 -18.49
N ALA A 13 -3.06 16.28 -17.40
CA ALA A 13 -2.52 16.03 -16.06
C ALA A 13 -2.72 14.56 -15.64
N LEU A 14 -3.93 14.02 -15.81
CA LEU A 14 -4.25 12.63 -15.49
C LEU A 14 -3.38 11.62 -16.27
N GLN A 15 -3.18 11.85 -17.56
CA GLN A 15 -2.30 10.99 -18.36
C GLN A 15 -0.85 11.05 -17.88
N THR A 16 -0.36 12.24 -17.53
CA THR A 16 1.00 12.42 -17.01
C THR A 16 1.17 11.68 -15.68
N PHE A 17 0.19 11.76 -14.80
CA PHE A 17 0.17 11.00 -13.53
C PHE A 17 0.18 9.49 -13.73
N THR A 18 -0.62 9.00 -14.67
CA THR A 18 -0.67 7.55 -14.97
C THR A 18 0.66 7.06 -15.50
N GLU A 19 1.35 7.85 -16.33
CA GLU A 19 2.63 7.48 -16.92
C GLU A 19 3.77 7.54 -15.89
N VAL A 20 3.79 8.53 -14.99
CA VAL A 20 4.70 8.58 -13.84
C VAL A 20 4.53 7.32 -12.98
N ASN A 21 3.31 6.98 -12.59
CA ASN A 21 3.05 5.78 -11.81
C ASN A 21 3.51 4.50 -12.53
N ARG A 22 3.31 4.40 -13.85
CA ARG A 22 3.78 3.26 -14.64
C ARG A 22 5.31 3.14 -14.65
N ILE A 23 6.03 4.24 -14.80
CA ILE A 23 7.50 4.25 -14.72
C ILE A 23 7.97 3.80 -13.34
N ILE A 24 7.32 4.31 -12.29
CA ILE A 24 7.60 3.98 -10.90
C ILE A 24 7.41 2.48 -10.62
N THR A 25 6.32 1.89 -11.10
CA THR A 25 5.97 0.49 -10.82
C THR A 25 6.72 -0.51 -11.70
N SER A 26 7.23 -0.09 -12.87
CA SER A 26 7.91 -0.98 -13.83
C SER A 26 9.44 -0.99 -13.70
N SER A 27 10.04 -0.16 -12.86
CA SER A 27 11.49 0.00 -12.76
C SER A 27 12.05 -0.63 -11.49
N HIS A 28 13.09 -1.42 -11.63
CA HIS A 28 13.77 -2.15 -10.54
C HIS A 28 15.02 -1.42 -10.02
N ASN A 29 15.39 -0.27 -10.64
CA ASN A 29 16.56 0.51 -10.29
C ASN A 29 16.20 1.99 -10.13
N SER A 30 16.53 2.58 -8.98
CA SER A 30 16.24 3.98 -8.65
C SER A 30 16.83 4.98 -9.65
N ASP A 31 18.07 4.76 -10.09
CA ASP A 31 18.77 5.67 -11.00
C ASP A 31 18.13 5.64 -12.40
N GLU A 32 17.72 4.47 -12.87
CA GLU A 32 16.95 4.30 -14.13
C GLU A 32 15.57 4.96 -14.02
N THR A 33 14.90 4.82 -12.89
CA THR A 33 13.58 5.44 -12.65
C THR A 33 13.68 6.96 -12.73
N LEU A 34 14.68 7.56 -12.06
CA LEU A 34 14.90 9.00 -12.09
C LEU A 34 15.22 9.50 -13.52
N ALA A 35 16.07 8.80 -14.26
CA ALA A 35 16.41 9.14 -15.64
C ALA A 35 15.19 9.07 -16.58
N ARG A 36 14.38 8.02 -16.49
CA ARG A 36 13.14 7.87 -17.27
C ARG A 36 12.12 8.93 -16.91
N THR A 37 12.01 9.28 -15.64
CA THR A 37 11.11 10.33 -15.16
C THR A 37 11.54 11.71 -15.68
N ALA A 38 12.82 12.06 -15.63
CA ALA A 38 13.33 13.31 -16.20
C ALA A 38 13.05 13.41 -17.71
N THR A 39 13.27 12.33 -18.45
CA THR A 39 12.98 12.25 -19.89
C THR A 39 11.49 12.41 -20.18
N MET A 40 10.63 11.75 -19.44
CA MET A 40 9.18 11.84 -19.59
C MET A 40 8.68 13.26 -19.33
N ILE A 41 9.14 13.91 -18.26
CA ILE A 41 8.77 15.29 -17.91
C ILE A 41 9.21 16.25 -19.02
N ALA A 42 10.45 16.13 -19.50
CA ALA A 42 10.96 16.98 -20.58
C ALA A 42 10.09 16.89 -21.84
N ASN A 43 9.76 15.66 -22.26
CA ASN A 43 8.92 15.43 -23.42
C ASN A 43 7.49 15.95 -23.25
N ARG A 44 6.90 15.72 -22.08
CA ARG A 44 5.51 16.13 -21.80
C ARG A 44 5.35 17.64 -21.69
N MET A 45 6.26 18.31 -20.97
CA MET A 45 6.23 19.76 -20.80
C MET A 45 6.82 20.50 -22.00
N LYS A 46 7.35 19.78 -23.00
CA LYS A 46 8.03 20.33 -24.18
C LYS A 46 9.11 21.33 -23.77
N VAL A 47 9.96 20.91 -22.82
CA VAL A 47 11.12 21.66 -22.34
C VAL A 47 12.40 21.02 -22.83
N ASP A 48 13.46 21.81 -22.96
CA ASP A 48 14.72 21.37 -23.56
C ASP A 48 15.58 20.56 -22.58
N ALA A 49 15.42 20.79 -21.27
CA ALA A 49 16.08 20.00 -20.25
C ALA A 49 15.22 19.82 -19.01
N CYS A 50 15.40 18.65 -18.35
CA CYS A 50 14.82 18.34 -17.05
C CYS A 50 15.88 17.65 -16.19
N SER A 51 16.04 18.09 -14.94
CA SER A 51 17.09 17.61 -14.04
C SER A 51 16.57 17.41 -12.63
N ILE A 52 17.07 16.38 -11.95
CA ILE A 52 16.71 16.03 -10.57
C ILE A 52 17.96 16.14 -9.71
N TYR A 53 17.91 17.03 -8.72
CA TYR A 53 18.96 17.23 -7.73
C TYR A 53 18.48 16.72 -6.38
N ILE A 54 19.37 16.02 -5.66
CA ILE A 54 19.09 15.48 -4.33
C ILE A 54 20.07 16.09 -3.32
N PHE A 55 19.55 16.46 -2.16
CA PHE A 55 20.33 17.00 -1.07
C PHE A 55 20.92 15.86 -0.22
N ASP A 56 22.23 15.77 -0.20
CA ASP A 56 23.00 14.90 0.68
C ASP A 56 23.17 15.63 2.03
N ALA A 57 22.49 15.14 3.06
CA ALA A 57 22.50 15.78 4.38
C ALA A 57 23.86 15.63 5.09
N ASP A 58 24.59 14.54 4.85
CA ASP A 58 25.87 14.25 5.48
C ASP A 58 26.97 15.19 4.96
N GLN A 59 26.94 15.47 3.66
CA GLN A 59 27.90 16.37 3.01
C GLN A 59 27.38 17.81 2.90
N SER A 60 26.12 18.06 3.24
CA SER A 60 25.43 19.36 3.10
C SER A 60 25.50 19.94 1.68
N ILE A 61 25.35 19.11 0.66
CA ILE A 61 25.43 19.49 -0.76
C ILE A 61 24.24 18.93 -1.57
N LEU A 62 23.90 19.61 -2.67
CA LEU A 62 23.00 19.11 -3.71
C LEU A 62 23.80 18.39 -4.78
N ILE A 63 23.36 17.20 -5.17
CA ILE A 63 23.99 16.34 -6.18
C ILE A 63 23.02 16.11 -7.33
N LEU A 64 23.46 16.26 -8.58
CA LEU A 64 22.70 15.93 -9.77
C LEU A 64 22.58 14.40 -9.90
N LYS A 65 21.35 13.87 -9.78
CA LYS A 65 21.08 12.42 -9.83
C LYS A 65 20.54 11.93 -11.16
N ALA A 66 19.80 12.78 -11.88
CA ALA A 66 19.30 12.44 -13.21
C ALA A 66 19.14 13.71 -14.04
N THR A 67 19.31 13.57 -15.35
CA THR A 67 19.08 14.67 -16.29
C THR A 67 18.66 14.16 -17.66
N HIS A 68 17.81 14.95 -18.32
CA HIS A 68 17.55 14.93 -19.76
C HIS A 68 17.89 16.30 -20.31
N GLY A 69 18.59 16.37 -21.42
CA GLY A 69 18.99 17.63 -22.07
C GLY A 69 20.31 18.24 -21.60
N LEU A 70 20.80 17.92 -20.39
CA LEU A 70 22.17 18.23 -19.97
C LEU A 70 23.12 17.08 -20.32
N ASP A 71 24.43 17.33 -20.21
CA ASP A 71 25.44 16.29 -20.44
C ASP A 71 25.34 15.19 -19.37
N GLN A 72 24.96 13.99 -19.76
CA GLN A 72 24.77 12.84 -18.85
C GLN A 72 26.04 12.44 -18.09
N SER A 73 27.23 12.78 -18.63
CA SER A 73 28.50 12.52 -17.94
C SER A 73 28.68 13.33 -16.66
N THR A 74 27.80 14.31 -16.42
CA THR A 74 27.81 15.21 -15.25
C THR A 74 27.00 14.66 -14.07
N ILE A 75 26.21 13.61 -14.28
CA ILE A 75 25.48 12.91 -13.21
C ILE A 75 26.47 12.46 -12.13
N GLU A 76 26.12 12.65 -10.87
CA GLU A 76 26.93 12.40 -9.67
C GLU A 76 28.18 13.32 -9.51
N LYS A 77 28.57 14.04 -10.57
CA LYS A 77 29.75 14.91 -10.56
C LYS A 77 29.42 16.37 -10.24
N VAL A 78 28.23 16.84 -10.66
CA VAL A 78 27.79 18.20 -10.33
C VAL A 78 27.32 18.21 -8.89
N ARG A 79 28.01 19.01 -8.08
CA ARG A 79 27.80 19.20 -6.66
C ARG A 79 27.74 20.68 -6.35
N MET A 80 26.75 21.14 -5.58
CA MET A 80 26.59 22.54 -5.21
C MET A 80 26.12 22.67 -3.76
N LEU A 81 26.47 23.77 -3.13
CA LEU A 81 25.96 24.10 -1.80
C LEU A 81 24.50 24.59 -1.91
N PRO A 82 23.68 24.41 -0.86
CA PRO A 82 22.32 24.96 -0.81
C PRO A 82 22.26 26.47 -1.02
N SER A 83 23.33 27.20 -0.65
CA SER A 83 23.44 28.64 -0.87
C SER A 83 23.79 29.03 -2.31
N GLU A 84 24.09 28.08 -3.19
CA GLU A 84 24.58 28.33 -4.55
C GLU A 84 23.49 28.06 -5.61
N GLY A 85 23.48 28.94 -6.63
CA GLY A 85 22.64 28.81 -7.81
C GLY A 85 21.12 28.97 -7.55
N LEU A 86 20.35 28.85 -8.62
CA LEU A 86 18.88 28.87 -8.55
C LEU A 86 18.31 27.60 -7.93
N VAL A 87 18.99 26.48 -8.14
CA VAL A 87 18.59 25.17 -7.53
C VAL A 87 18.66 25.24 -6.01
N GLY A 88 19.75 25.84 -5.47
CA GLY A 88 19.86 26.07 -4.03
C GLY A 88 18.78 27.02 -3.49
N LEU A 89 18.39 28.03 -4.27
CA LEU A 89 17.31 28.95 -3.90
C LEU A 89 15.95 28.25 -3.75
N VAL A 90 15.65 27.29 -4.62
CA VAL A 90 14.43 26.46 -4.52
C VAL A 90 14.44 25.64 -3.22
N LEU A 91 15.57 25.01 -2.91
CA LEU A 91 15.72 24.22 -1.69
C LEU A 91 15.53 25.07 -0.43
N GLU A 92 16.18 26.25 -0.36
CA GLU A 92 16.09 27.19 0.76
C GLU A 92 14.66 27.71 0.98
N ARG A 93 13.98 28.10 -0.10
CA ARG A 93 12.62 28.64 -0.03
C ARG A 93 11.55 27.59 0.17
N SER A 94 11.86 26.32 -0.11
CA SER A 94 10.88 25.22 -0.15
C SER A 94 9.64 25.55 -0.99
N SER A 95 9.82 26.31 -2.06
CA SER A 95 8.77 26.80 -2.96
C SER A 95 9.27 26.88 -4.39
N ALA A 96 8.34 26.88 -5.35
CA ALA A 96 8.70 27.04 -6.76
C ALA A 96 9.41 28.37 -7.03
N VAL A 97 10.47 28.31 -7.85
CA VAL A 97 11.21 29.48 -8.34
C VAL A 97 11.24 29.41 -9.86
N GLN A 98 10.88 30.50 -10.52
CA GLN A 98 10.97 30.60 -11.98
C GLN A 98 11.67 31.87 -12.41
N GLU A 99 12.47 31.76 -13.47
CA GLU A 99 13.18 32.86 -14.09
C GLU A 99 13.14 32.73 -15.61
N SER A 100 12.65 33.74 -16.29
CA SER A 100 12.61 33.77 -17.77
C SER A 100 13.97 34.08 -18.41
N LYS A 101 14.86 34.68 -17.65
CA LYS A 101 16.24 35.03 -18.02
C LYS A 101 17.17 34.69 -16.87
N MET A 102 17.44 33.42 -16.70
CA MET A 102 18.15 32.92 -15.52
C MET A 102 19.56 33.50 -15.36
N HIS A 103 20.23 33.88 -16.47
CA HIS A 103 21.57 34.47 -16.45
C HIS A 103 21.61 35.88 -15.81
N GLU A 104 20.49 36.60 -15.81
CA GLU A 104 20.38 37.94 -15.22
C GLU A 104 20.13 37.88 -13.70
N HIS A 105 19.80 36.70 -13.16
CA HIS A 105 19.50 36.55 -11.73
C HIS A 105 20.78 36.57 -10.88
N PRO A 106 20.83 37.36 -9.77
CA PRO A 106 22.04 37.53 -8.95
C PRO A 106 22.61 36.22 -8.37
N ARG A 107 21.79 35.20 -8.20
CA ARG A 107 22.21 33.89 -7.71
C ARG A 107 22.50 32.89 -8.82
N PHE A 108 22.45 33.29 -10.09
CA PHE A 108 22.83 32.39 -11.17
C PHE A 108 24.29 31.98 -11.03
N LYS A 109 24.52 30.67 -11.11
CA LYS A 109 25.86 30.08 -11.11
C LYS A 109 25.95 29.05 -12.21
N ALA A 110 26.80 29.34 -13.21
CA ALA A 110 27.05 28.41 -14.30
C ALA A 110 27.92 27.22 -13.83
N PHE A 111 27.56 26.05 -14.30
CA PHE A 111 28.39 24.86 -14.21
C PHE A 111 28.87 24.47 -15.60
N PRO A 112 30.06 24.87 -16.04
CA PRO A 112 30.52 24.73 -17.43
C PRO A 112 30.45 23.28 -17.97
N GLN A 113 30.51 22.32 -17.06
CA GLN A 113 30.46 20.91 -17.38
C GLN A 113 29.04 20.44 -17.85
N THR A 114 27.97 21.14 -17.45
CA THR A 114 26.60 20.81 -17.79
C THR A 114 26.13 21.33 -19.13
N LYS A 115 26.82 22.28 -19.71
CA LYS A 115 26.40 23.08 -20.88
C LYS A 115 25.12 23.88 -20.62
N GLU A 116 24.88 24.25 -19.37
CA GLU A 116 23.66 24.93 -18.91
C GLU A 116 23.59 26.38 -19.49
N ASP A 117 24.71 26.91 -19.93
CA ASP A 117 24.80 28.26 -20.54
C ASP A 117 23.95 28.45 -21.81
N SER A 118 23.50 27.37 -22.44
CA SER A 118 22.64 27.40 -23.62
C SER A 118 21.16 27.65 -23.30
N PHE A 119 20.74 27.53 -22.04
CA PHE A 119 19.34 27.70 -21.64
C PHE A 119 19.08 29.10 -21.11
N SER A 120 17.91 29.65 -21.41
CA SER A 120 17.52 31.00 -20.98
C SER A 120 16.58 31.01 -19.78
N SER A 121 15.63 30.08 -19.74
CA SER A 121 14.61 30.02 -18.69
C SER A 121 14.81 28.87 -17.72
N PHE A 122 14.41 29.11 -16.48
CA PHE A 122 14.49 28.17 -15.37
C PHE A 122 13.13 28.06 -14.66
N LEU A 123 12.69 26.86 -14.36
CA LEU A 123 11.64 26.58 -13.39
C LEU A 123 12.11 25.44 -12.50
N GLY A 124 12.24 25.70 -11.20
CA GLY A 124 12.57 24.70 -10.19
C GLY A 124 11.48 24.56 -9.16
N VAL A 125 11.16 23.32 -8.78
CA VAL A 125 10.20 22.98 -7.72
C VAL A 125 10.86 22.07 -6.69
N PRO A 126 10.55 22.20 -5.38
CA PRO A 126 11.16 21.40 -4.34
C PRO A 126 10.59 19.98 -4.34
N LEU A 127 11.43 19.01 -4.06
CA LEU A 127 11.05 17.65 -3.63
C LEU A 127 10.90 17.68 -2.12
N ILE A 128 9.66 17.51 -1.63
CA ILE A 128 9.34 17.66 -0.21
C ILE A 128 8.83 16.33 0.34
N GLU A 129 9.39 15.93 1.47
CA GLU A 129 8.89 14.81 2.28
C GLU A 129 8.91 15.19 3.76
N HIS A 130 7.87 14.83 4.52
CA HIS A 130 7.75 15.16 5.94
C HIS A 130 7.98 16.66 6.24
N ARG A 131 7.48 17.55 5.38
CA ARG A 131 7.65 19.03 5.48
C ARG A 131 9.09 19.53 5.33
N LYS A 132 10.02 18.70 4.86
CA LYS A 132 11.40 19.08 4.62
C LYS A 132 11.75 18.89 3.15
N SER A 133 12.34 19.90 2.53
CA SER A 133 12.89 19.79 1.18
C SER A 133 14.17 18.97 1.21
N PHE A 134 14.22 17.89 0.42
CA PHE A 134 15.38 17.01 0.32
C PHE A 134 15.93 16.94 -1.11
N GLY A 135 15.36 17.70 -2.04
CA GLY A 135 15.81 17.76 -3.42
C GLY A 135 15.08 18.83 -4.22
N VAL A 136 15.42 18.91 -5.49
CA VAL A 136 14.85 19.89 -6.43
C VAL A 136 14.66 19.23 -7.80
N LEU A 137 13.48 19.40 -8.39
CA LEU A 137 13.17 19.07 -9.78
C LEU A 137 13.20 20.35 -10.59
N VAL A 138 13.98 20.35 -11.67
CA VAL A 138 14.24 21.54 -12.48
C VAL A 138 13.94 21.29 -13.95
N VAL A 139 13.35 22.27 -14.62
CA VAL A 139 13.21 22.27 -16.08
C VAL A 139 13.80 23.57 -16.66
N HIS A 140 14.38 23.47 -17.87
CA HIS A 140 14.96 24.58 -18.59
C HIS A 140 14.46 24.64 -20.03
N THR A 141 14.42 25.84 -20.60
CA THR A 141 14.20 26.07 -22.04
C THR A 141 15.27 26.95 -22.64
N ILE A 142 15.65 26.66 -23.89
CA ILE A 142 16.58 27.45 -24.67
C ILE A 142 15.97 28.82 -24.96
N GLU A 143 14.70 28.83 -25.37
CA GLU A 143 13.96 30.06 -25.59
C GLU A 143 13.57 30.72 -24.26
N SER A 144 13.75 32.03 -24.17
CA SER A 144 13.31 32.80 -22.99
C SER A 144 11.79 32.82 -22.92
N ARG A 145 11.21 32.19 -21.86
CA ARG A 145 9.78 32.23 -21.59
C ARG A 145 9.47 32.28 -20.09
N THR A 146 8.27 32.70 -19.77
CA THR A 146 7.71 32.58 -18.42
C THR A 146 6.78 31.37 -18.41
N PHE A 147 6.92 30.51 -17.42
CA PHE A 147 6.05 29.33 -17.26
C PHE A 147 4.69 29.78 -16.70
N PRO A 148 3.57 29.44 -17.33
CA PRO A 148 2.24 29.76 -16.82
C PRO A 148 1.95 29.01 -15.50
N PRO A 149 1.05 29.52 -14.65
CA PRO A 149 0.74 28.92 -13.35
C PRO A 149 0.37 27.43 -13.43
N GLU A 150 -0.26 27.00 -14.50
CA GLU A 150 -0.68 25.62 -14.75
C GLU A 150 0.52 24.69 -14.91
N GLU A 151 1.57 25.13 -15.63
CA GLU A 151 2.81 24.36 -15.79
C GLU A 151 3.59 24.28 -14.47
N VAL A 152 3.61 25.37 -13.69
CA VAL A 152 4.23 25.40 -12.35
C VAL A 152 3.50 24.41 -11.42
N GLN A 153 2.18 24.42 -11.44
CA GLN A 153 1.36 23.50 -10.63
C GLN A 153 1.52 22.06 -11.06
N LEU A 154 1.58 21.79 -12.37
CA LEU A 154 1.82 20.45 -12.92
C LEU A 154 3.18 19.92 -12.45
N LEU A 155 4.25 20.68 -12.61
CA LEU A 155 5.59 20.28 -12.19
C LEU A 155 5.67 20.07 -10.68
N SER A 156 5.00 20.91 -9.87
CA SER A 156 4.93 20.78 -8.41
C SER A 156 4.18 19.51 -7.99
N SER A 157 3.10 19.17 -8.70
CA SER A 157 2.34 17.94 -8.45
C SER A 157 3.15 16.68 -8.78
N ILE A 158 3.88 16.70 -9.90
CA ILE A 158 4.82 15.63 -10.28
C ILE A 158 5.94 15.51 -9.23
N ALA A 159 6.51 16.65 -8.78
CA ALA A 159 7.54 16.68 -7.74
C ALA A 159 7.06 16.01 -6.44
N THR A 160 5.81 16.26 -6.02
CA THR A 160 5.21 15.63 -4.83
C THR A 160 5.15 14.11 -4.95
N GLN A 161 4.76 13.58 -6.11
CA GLN A 161 4.72 12.12 -6.35
C GLN A 161 6.11 11.50 -6.39
N ILE A 162 7.06 12.16 -7.07
CA ILE A 162 8.43 11.68 -7.14
C ILE A 162 9.09 11.71 -5.77
N SER A 163 8.74 12.65 -4.90
CA SER A 163 9.34 12.82 -3.57
C SER A 163 9.29 11.53 -2.75
N SER A 164 8.15 10.88 -2.68
CA SER A 164 8.00 9.64 -1.91
C SER A 164 8.83 8.47 -2.47
N LEU A 165 9.01 8.44 -3.80
CA LEU A 165 9.80 7.43 -4.49
C LEU A 165 11.31 7.64 -4.29
N VAL A 166 11.77 8.88 -4.49
CA VAL A 166 13.19 9.25 -4.37
C VAL A 166 13.67 9.06 -2.94
N SER A 167 12.86 9.43 -1.97
CA SER A 167 13.17 9.22 -0.56
C SER A 167 13.33 7.73 -0.23
N LYS A 168 12.43 6.87 -0.74
CA LYS A 168 12.58 5.41 -0.61
C LYS A 168 13.87 4.89 -1.24
N ALA A 169 14.18 5.34 -2.46
CA ALA A 169 15.38 4.92 -3.19
C ALA A 169 16.69 5.37 -2.50
N LEU A 170 16.70 6.56 -1.89
CA LEU A 170 17.83 7.05 -1.11
C LEU A 170 18.05 6.25 0.17
N LEU A 171 16.98 5.91 0.88
CA LEU A 171 17.05 5.05 2.07
C LEU A 171 17.62 3.67 1.73
N LEU A 172 17.20 3.07 0.61
CA LEU A 172 17.74 1.79 0.14
C LEU A 172 19.23 1.89 -0.21
N LYS A 173 19.67 2.95 -0.86
CA LYS A 173 21.08 3.15 -1.25
C LYS A 173 21.99 3.42 -0.03
N GLN A 174 21.48 4.07 1.01
CA GLN A 174 22.20 4.24 2.29
C GLN A 174 22.37 2.90 3.03
N LEU A 175 21.38 2.00 2.93
CA LEU A 175 21.46 0.65 3.47
C LEU A 175 22.46 -0.22 2.70
N ASP A 176 22.52 -0.12 1.36
CA ASP A 176 23.48 -0.86 0.51
C ASP A 176 24.93 -0.40 0.74
N THR A 177 25.17 0.88 1.00
CA THR A 177 26.52 1.40 1.30
C THR A 177 27.00 1.02 2.70
N ALA A 178 26.10 0.84 3.65
CA ALA A 178 26.44 0.36 5.00
C ALA A 178 26.83 -1.14 5.01
N THR A 179 26.50 -1.90 3.95
CA THR A 179 26.78 -3.33 3.82
C THR A 179 28.11 -3.66 3.11
N GLN A 180 28.88 -2.69 2.63
CA GLN A 180 30.14 -2.91 1.87
C GLN A 180 31.44 -2.79 2.69
N GLU A 181 31.41 -2.82 4.02
CA GLU A 181 32.65 -3.07 4.77
C GLU A 181 32.84 -4.58 5.06
N PRO A 182 34.04 -5.14 4.84
CA PRO A 182 34.28 -6.58 4.96
C PRO A 182 34.26 -7.01 6.43
N THR A 183 33.14 -7.55 6.86
CA THR A 183 33.01 -8.12 8.21
C THR A 183 33.77 -9.41 8.33
N THR A 184 34.81 -9.36 9.13
CA THR A 184 35.58 -10.50 9.68
C THR A 184 34.61 -11.47 10.38
N GLN A 185 34.65 -12.71 9.95
CA GLN A 185 33.83 -13.82 10.41
C GLN A 185 33.83 -13.97 11.94
N LEU A 186 32.68 -13.78 12.56
CA LEU A 186 32.36 -14.40 13.84
C LEU A 186 31.31 -15.50 13.59
N ARG A 187 31.79 -16.76 13.62
CA ARG A 187 30.98 -17.97 13.51
C ARG A 187 30.03 -18.10 14.72
N GLY A 188 28.82 -17.55 14.61
CA GLY A 188 27.66 -17.91 15.43
C GLY A 188 26.70 -18.78 14.61
N LYS A 189 26.07 -19.78 15.24
CA LYS A 189 25.15 -20.74 14.59
C LYS A 189 23.93 -20.08 13.96
N GLY A 190 24.03 -19.55 12.74
CA GLY A 190 23.01 -18.97 11.91
C GLY A 190 23.63 -17.92 11.00
N THR A 191 23.51 -18.11 9.68
CA THR A 191 23.98 -17.11 8.70
C THR A 191 23.00 -15.94 8.75
N SER A 192 23.49 -14.72 9.03
CA SER A 192 22.70 -13.49 8.90
C SER A 192 22.35 -13.32 7.42
N LEU A 193 21.07 -13.22 7.13
CA LEU A 193 20.56 -12.96 5.80
C LEU A 193 19.86 -11.60 5.83
N HIS A 194 20.25 -10.70 4.93
CA HIS A 194 19.61 -9.41 4.75
C HIS A 194 18.91 -9.43 3.41
N ILE A 195 17.62 -9.18 3.40
CA ILE A 195 16.76 -9.22 2.23
C ILE A 195 15.98 -7.93 2.16
N THR A 196 15.77 -7.43 0.95
CA THR A 196 14.86 -6.30 0.70
C THR A 196 13.73 -6.81 -0.19
N GLY A 197 12.56 -7.01 0.41
CA GLY A 197 11.35 -7.40 -0.28
C GLY A 197 10.45 -6.22 -0.62
N GLN A 198 9.28 -6.53 -1.15
CA GLN A 198 8.26 -5.52 -1.44
C GLN A 198 7.53 -5.12 -0.15
N PRO A 199 7.50 -3.81 0.22
CA PRO A 199 6.71 -3.33 1.35
C PRO A 199 5.21 -3.42 1.03
N VAL A 200 4.41 -3.99 1.94
CA VAL A 200 2.97 -4.18 1.77
C VAL A 200 2.16 -3.47 2.85
N ALA A 201 2.55 -3.58 4.11
CA ALA A 201 1.92 -2.86 5.21
C ALA A 201 2.96 -2.29 6.15
N TYR A 202 2.76 -1.04 6.56
CA TYR A 202 3.70 -0.24 7.33
C TYR A 202 3.93 -0.77 8.75
N GLY A 203 5.09 -0.47 9.30
CA GLY A 203 5.46 -0.72 10.69
C GLY A 203 6.74 -1.52 10.83
N VAL A 204 7.28 -1.50 12.04
CA VAL A 204 8.56 -2.09 12.38
C VAL A 204 8.36 -3.13 13.47
N THR A 205 9.05 -4.27 13.38
CA THR A 205 8.99 -5.28 14.42
C THR A 205 10.29 -6.11 14.50
N VAL A 206 10.59 -6.57 15.71
CA VAL A 206 11.66 -7.53 15.97
C VAL A 206 11.06 -8.68 16.76
N ASN A 207 11.04 -9.88 16.17
CA ASN A 207 10.49 -11.06 16.82
C ASN A 207 11.05 -12.35 16.18
N LYS A 208 10.57 -13.51 16.64
CA LYS A 208 10.96 -14.81 16.10
C LYS A 208 10.04 -15.21 14.92
N ALA A 209 10.61 -15.87 13.92
CA ALA A 209 9.84 -16.48 12.84
C ALA A 209 8.88 -17.54 13.36
N VAL A 210 7.68 -17.56 12.83
CA VAL A 210 6.68 -18.62 13.01
C VAL A 210 6.32 -19.12 11.62
N LEU A 211 6.94 -20.23 11.22
CA LEU A 211 6.62 -20.83 9.93
C LEU A 211 5.24 -21.43 9.97
N LEU A 212 4.40 -20.98 9.04
CA LEU A 212 3.12 -21.57 8.77
C LEU A 212 3.33 -22.75 7.81
N LYS A 213 3.05 -23.96 8.27
CA LYS A 213 3.02 -25.09 7.38
C LYS A 213 1.72 -24.99 6.56
N GLN A 214 1.83 -24.47 5.36
CA GLN A 214 0.77 -24.62 4.38
C GLN A 214 0.87 -26.07 3.85
N SER A 215 -0.08 -26.90 4.22
CA SER A 215 -0.34 -28.09 3.43
C SER A 215 -1.10 -27.61 2.20
N ASP A 216 -0.52 -27.74 1.01
CA ASP A 216 -1.33 -27.69 -0.19
C ASP A 216 -2.47 -28.70 0.03
N ILE A 217 -3.71 -28.28 -0.25
CA ILE A 217 -4.82 -29.22 -0.17
C ILE A 217 -4.51 -30.30 -1.20
N GLU A 218 -4.14 -31.51 -0.72
CA GLU A 218 -4.01 -32.66 -1.61
C GLU A 218 -5.32 -32.83 -2.35
N VAL A 219 -5.23 -33.08 -3.66
CA VAL A 219 -6.44 -33.28 -4.48
C VAL A 219 -7.25 -34.40 -3.84
N PRO A 220 -8.48 -34.15 -3.36
CA PRO A 220 -9.28 -35.16 -2.66
C PRO A 220 -9.59 -36.37 -3.54
N GLU A 221 -9.82 -37.51 -2.93
CA GLU A 221 -10.29 -38.68 -3.65
C GLU A 221 -11.61 -38.39 -4.38
N LYS A 222 -11.64 -38.71 -5.68
CA LYS A 222 -12.77 -38.35 -6.53
C LYS A 222 -14.02 -39.20 -6.28
N ILE A 223 -13.84 -40.52 -6.17
CA ILE A 223 -14.96 -41.46 -6.13
C ILE A 223 -15.36 -41.70 -4.68
N SER A 224 -16.63 -41.46 -4.38
CA SER A 224 -17.17 -41.76 -3.06
C SER A 224 -17.48 -43.24 -2.89
N THR A 225 -17.15 -43.76 -1.72
CA THR A 225 -17.58 -45.07 -1.24
C THR A 225 -18.83 -44.99 -0.35
N ARG A 226 -19.34 -43.77 -0.13
CA ARG A 226 -20.49 -43.45 0.73
C ARG A 226 -21.76 -43.25 -0.10
N THR A 227 -22.91 -43.17 0.55
CA THR A 227 -24.15 -42.85 -0.17
C THR A 227 -24.25 -41.38 -0.54
N VAL A 228 -24.93 -41.07 -1.63
CA VAL A 228 -25.11 -39.69 -2.11
C VAL A 228 -25.79 -38.80 -1.05
N GLU A 229 -26.71 -39.37 -0.28
CA GLU A 229 -27.44 -38.68 0.79
C GLU A 229 -26.49 -38.21 1.91
N LEU A 230 -25.50 -39.03 2.28
CA LEU A 230 -24.50 -38.70 3.29
C LEU A 230 -23.56 -37.60 2.77
N GLU A 231 -23.09 -37.69 1.52
CA GLU A 231 -22.25 -36.66 0.91
C GLU A 231 -22.99 -35.34 0.81
N LEU A 232 -24.28 -35.32 0.45
CA LEU A 232 -25.11 -34.12 0.42
C LEU A 232 -25.36 -33.53 1.82
N SER A 233 -25.53 -34.42 2.83
CA SER A 233 -25.68 -33.97 4.22
C SER A 233 -24.42 -33.30 4.74
N ASP A 234 -23.24 -33.86 4.44
CA ASP A 234 -21.94 -33.27 4.82
C ASP A 234 -21.70 -31.96 4.10
N PHE A 235 -22.10 -31.87 2.82
CA PHE A 235 -22.05 -30.60 2.08
C PHE A 235 -22.92 -29.52 2.74
N GLN A 236 -24.16 -29.85 3.10
CA GLN A 236 -25.05 -28.90 3.76
C GLN A 236 -24.50 -28.46 5.12
N ALA A 237 -23.97 -29.39 5.91
CA ALA A 237 -23.35 -29.07 7.19
C ALA A 237 -22.13 -28.14 7.01
N ALA A 238 -21.24 -28.40 6.02
CA ALA A 238 -20.11 -27.56 5.71
C ALA A 238 -20.55 -26.15 5.26
N MET A 239 -21.63 -26.06 4.46
CA MET A 239 -22.23 -24.78 4.05
C MET A 239 -22.71 -23.98 5.25
N ASP A 240 -23.54 -24.60 6.11
CA ASP A 240 -24.13 -23.93 7.28
C ASP A 240 -23.03 -23.42 8.24
N HIS A 241 -21.99 -24.21 8.48
CA HIS A 241 -20.86 -23.83 9.29
C HIS A 241 -20.05 -22.70 8.65
N THR A 242 -19.80 -22.75 7.34
CA THR A 242 -19.02 -21.72 6.63
C THR A 242 -19.77 -20.39 6.59
N ILE A 243 -21.09 -20.41 6.41
CA ILE A 243 -21.94 -19.21 6.48
C ILE A 243 -21.88 -18.61 7.89
N SER A 244 -22.10 -19.42 8.94
CA SER A 244 -22.02 -18.95 10.34
C SER A 244 -20.67 -18.34 10.68
N ASP A 245 -19.59 -18.99 10.28
CA ASP A 245 -18.21 -18.50 10.47
C ASP A 245 -17.95 -17.21 9.67
N THR A 246 -18.53 -17.07 8.48
CA THR A 246 -18.40 -15.85 7.69
C THR A 246 -19.10 -14.67 8.36
N LEU A 247 -20.28 -14.89 8.94
CA LEU A 247 -20.99 -13.87 9.69
C LEU A 247 -20.22 -13.45 10.94
N GLU A 248 -19.62 -14.40 11.67
CA GLU A 248 -18.74 -14.10 12.81
C GLU A 248 -17.50 -13.31 12.39
N LEU A 249 -16.91 -13.61 11.22
CA LEU A 249 -15.80 -12.83 10.68
C LEU A 249 -16.20 -11.40 10.32
N ILE A 250 -17.38 -11.20 9.73
CA ILE A 250 -17.93 -9.87 9.44
C ILE A 250 -18.03 -9.06 10.73
N GLU A 251 -18.67 -9.61 11.77
CA GLU A 251 -18.82 -8.95 13.07
C GLU A 251 -17.45 -8.61 13.66
N LYS A 252 -16.56 -9.57 13.74
CA LYS A 252 -15.21 -9.41 14.32
C LYS A 252 -14.34 -8.40 13.58
N VAL A 253 -14.42 -8.37 12.24
CA VAL A 253 -13.64 -7.41 11.43
C VAL A 253 -14.26 -6.03 11.52
N THR A 254 -15.59 -5.93 11.49
CA THR A 254 -16.31 -4.68 11.70
C THR A 254 -15.91 -4.03 13.03
N ASP A 255 -15.89 -4.79 14.12
CA ASP A 255 -15.52 -4.28 15.45
C ASP A 255 -14.06 -3.83 15.56
N ARG A 256 -13.16 -4.43 14.77
CA ARG A 256 -11.71 -4.16 14.88
C ARG A 256 -11.20 -3.06 13.95
N VAL A 257 -11.71 -3.04 12.72
CA VAL A 257 -11.13 -2.22 11.65
C VAL A 257 -12.17 -1.46 10.83
N GLY A 258 -13.45 -1.78 11.01
CA GLY A 258 -14.56 -1.10 10.35
C GLY A 258 -15.25 -1.95 9.29
N THR A 259 -16.34 -1.40 8.78
CA THR A 259 -17.25 -2.10 7.88
C THR A 259 -16.76 -2.13 6.44
N GLU A 260 -15.92 -1.17 6.04
CA GLU A 260 -15.35 -1.14 4.68
C GLU A 260 -14.47 -2.37 4.46
N GLU A 261 -13.62 -2.70 5.40
CA GLU A 261 -12.78 -3.90 5.36
C GLU A 261 -13.58 -5.19 5.55
N ALA A 262 -14.67 -5.15 6.32
CA ALA A 262 -15.56 -6.29 6.50
C ALA A 262 -16.37 -6.61 5.23
N SER A 263 -16.54 -5.64 4.31
CA SER A 263 -17.36 -5.80 3.09
C SER A 263 -16.89 -6.95 2.17
N ILE A 264 -15.62 -7.32 2.23
CA ILE A 264 -15.09 -8.47 1.49
C ILE A 264 -15.80 -9.78 1.88
N PHE A 265 -16.13 -9.94 3.16
CA PHE A 265 -16.79 -11.17 3.64
C PHE A 265 -18.26 -11.22 3.24
N HIS A 266 -18.89 -10.09 2.89
CA HIS A 266 -20.21 -10.09 2.23
C HIS A 266 -20.11 -10.69 0.82
N ALA A 267 -19.02 -10.43 0.08
CA ALA A 267 -18.79 -11.10 -1.21
C ALA A 267 -18.62 -12.62 -1.03
N HIS A 268 -17.99 -13.07 0.07
CA HIS A 268 -17.90 -14.49 0.39
C HIS A 268 -19.28 -15.11 0.66
N LEU A 269 -20.18 -14.40 1.36
CA LEU A 269 -21.56 -14.86 1.55
C LEU A 269 -22.29 -14.99 0.21
N MET A 270 -22.14 -14.01 -0.70
CA MET A 270 -22.73 -14.09 -2.03
C MET A 270 -22.30 -15.35 -2.80
N PHE A 271 -21.03 -15.76 -2.72
CA PHE A 271 -20.57 -17.02 -3.33
C PHE A 271 -21.21 -18.24 -2.67
N LEU A 272 -21.33 -18.24 -1.33
CA LEU A 272 -21.97 -19.34 -0.60
C LEU A 272 -23.47 -19.45 -0.89
N GLU A 273 -24.16 -18.35 -1.11
CA GLU A 273 -25.59 -18.28 -1.40
C GLU A 273 -25.92 -18.47 -2.89
N ASP A 274 -24.91 -18.43 -3.78
CA ASP A 274 -25.11 -18.59 -5.22
C ASP A 274 -25.62 -20.00 -5.56
N GLN A 275 -26.82 -20.05 -6.12
CA GLN A 275 -27.50 -21.31 -6.46
C GLN A 275 -26.74 -22.10 -7.52
N HIS A 276 -26.13 -21.43 -8.51
CA HIS A 276 -25.38 -22.12 -9.56
C HIS A 276 -24.13 -22.79 -9.01
N PHE A 277 -23.42 -22.12 -8.11
CA PHE A 277 -22.28 -22.68 -7.41
C PHE A 277 -22.68 -23.91 -6.59
N GLN A 278 -23.73 -23.81 -5.77
CA GLN A 278 -24.24 -24.92 -4.99
C GLN A 278 -24.74 -26.07 -5.85
N ASP A 279 -25.54 -25.79 -6.88
CA ASP A 279 -26.13 -26.83 -7.75
C ASP A 279 -25.03 -27.58 -8.52
N LYS A 280 -23.96 -26.91 -8.92
CA LYS A 280 -22.82 -27.55 -9.59
C LYS A 280 -22.11 -28.54 -8.65
N ILE A 281 -21.88 -28.17 -7.39
CA ILE A 281 -21.31 -29.05 -6.38
C ILE A 281 -22.25 -30.24 -6.14
N LYS A 282 -23.56 -30.00 -5.93
CA LYS A 282 -24.57 -31.05 -5.73
C LYS A 282 -24.66 -31.99 -6.93
N LEU A 283 -24.48 -31.49 -8.16
CA LEU A 283 -24.48 -32.33 -9.37
C LEU A 283 -23.24 -33.23 -9.40
N ASN A 284 -22.07 -32.72 -9.05
CA ASN A 284 -20.86 -33.52 -8.94
C ASN A 284 -21.01 -34.62 -7.88
N ILE A 285 -21.58 -34.34 -6.71
CA ILE A 285 -21.87 -35.33 -5.67
C ILE A 285 -22.84 -36.39 -6.17
N LYS A 286 -23.95 -36.00 -6.82
CA LYS A 286 -24.92 -36.93 -7.41
C LYS A 286 -24.33 -37.82 -8.50
N SER A 287 -23.23 -37.43 -9.10
CA SER A 287 -22.48 -38.22 -10.07
C SER A 287 -21.55 -39.26 -9.43
N GLY A 288 -21.61 -39.44 -8.11
CA GLY A 288 -20.85 -40.45 -7.35
C GLY A 288 -19.48 -39.96 -6.88
N ASN A 289 -19.24 -38.66 -6.87
CA ASN A 289 -18.00 -38.09 -6.36
C ASN A 289 -18.12 -37.75 -4.87
N THR A 290 -16.96 -37.65 -4.17
CA THR A 290 -16.90 -37.18 -2.79
C THR A 290 -17.29 -35.70 -2.69
N VAL A 291 -17.75 -35.26 -1.55
CA VAL A 291 -18.06 -33.83 -1.30
C VAL A 291 -16.82 -32.98 -1.41
N GLU A 292 -15.68 -33.45 -0.90
CA GLU A 292 -14.41 -32.75 -0.94
C GLU A 292 -13.94 -32.51 -2.39
N TRP A 293 -13.96 -33.57 -3.21
CA TRP A 293 -13.57 -33.42 -4.62
C TRP A 293 -14.56 -32.52 -5.38
N SER A 294 -15.83 -32.61 -5.08
CA SER A 294 -16.87 -31.82 -5.74
C SER A 294 -16.71 -30.34 -5.46
N ILE A 295 -16.37 -29.94 -4.23
CA ILE A 295 -16.03 -28.56 -3.85
C ILE A 295 -14.73 -28.14 -4.55
N TYR A 296 -13.65 -28.92 -4.37
CA TYR A 296 -12.34 -28.64 -4.94
C TYR A 296 -12.42 -28.41 -6.45
N ASN A 297 -13.04 -29.36 -7.18
CA ASN A 297 -13.16 -29.28 -8.64
C ASN A 297 -13.99 -28.07 -9.08
N THR A 298 -15.11 -27.80 -8.42
CA THR A 298 -15.96 -26.65 -8.78
C THR A 298 -15.21 -25.34 -8.58
N VAL A 299 -14.52 -25.17 -7.46
CA VAL A 299 -13.69 -23.96 -7.21
C VAL A 299 -12.62 -23.80 -8.29
N HIS A 300 -11.89 -24.87 -8.63
CA HIS A 300 -10.83 -24.81 -9.64
C HIS A 300 -11.35 -24.52 -11.05
N GLU A 301 -12.53 -25.01 -11.41
CA GLU A 301 -13.14 -24.67 -12.69
C GLU A 301 -13.50 -23.18 -12.78
N TYR A 302 -14.02 -22.57 -11.70
CA TYR A 302 -14.31 -21.14 -11.66
C TYR A 302 -13.03 -20.31 -11.67
N LEU A 303 -11.98 -20.73 -10.94
CA LEU A 303 -10.68 -20.07 -10.96
C LEU A 303 -10.07 -20.07 -12.36
N GLY A 304 -10.10 -21.22 -13.06
CA GLY A 304 -9.63 -21.30 -14.45
C GLY A 304 -10.39 -20.36 -15.39
N ALA A 305 -11.72 -20.25 -15.23
CA ALA A 305 -12.52 -19.32 -16.02
C ALA A 305 -12.15 -17.84 -15.74
N PHE A 306 -11.85 -17.48 -14.49
CA PHE A 306 -11.42 -16.13 -14.15
C PHE A 306 -10.03 -15.79 -14.70
N GLU A 307 -9.10 -16.74 -14.72
CA GLU A 307 -7.76 -16.57 -15.29
C GLU A 307 -7.78 -16.33 -16.81
N GLU A 308 -8.70 -17.00 -17.54
CA GLU A 308 -8.85 -16.82 -18.98
C GLU A 308 -9.29 -15.41 -19.39
N ILE A 309 -10.04 -14.71 -18.54
CA ILE A 309 -10.60 -13.38 -18.85
C ILE A 309 -9.54 -12.27 -18.76
N ARG A 310 -8.39 -12.49 -18.10
CA ARG A 310 -7.27 -11.53 -17.90
C ARG A 310 -7.69 -10.16 -17.34
N ASP A 311 -8.74 -10.12 -16.53
CA ASP A 311 -9.20 -8.93 -15.85
C ASP A 311 -8.65 -8.91 -14.41
N PRO A 312 -7.92 -7.86 -13.98
CA PRO A 312 -7.38 -7.77 -12.63
C PRO A 312 -8.46 -7.87 -11.54
N TYR A 313 -9.65 -7.32 -11.76
CA TYR A 313 -10.77 -7.38 -10.83
C TYR A 313 -11.27 -8.83 -10.65
N LEU A 314 -11.40 -9.59 -11.73
CA LEU A 314 -11.81 -11.01 -11.67
C LEU A 314 -10.74 -11.90 -11.05
N SER A 315 -9.46 -11.57 -11.26
CA SER A 315 -8.35 -12.27 -10.59
C SER A 315 -8.42 -12.09 -9.06
N GLU A 316 -8.81 -10.92 -8.58
CA GLU A 316 -9.02 -10.64 -7.15
C GLU A 316 -10.22 -11.42 -6.60
N LYS A 317 -11.31 -11.48 -7.35
CA LYS A 317 -12.48 -12.31 -7.01
C LYS A 317 -12.18 -13.80 -6.99
N GLY A 318 -11.21 -14.26 -7.76
CA GLY A 318 -10.68 -15.61 -7.68
C GLY A 318 -10.09 -15.95 -6.30
N ALA A 319 -9.36 -15.01 -5.68
CA ALA A 319 -8.83 -15.21 -4.34
C ALA A 319 -9.93 -15.32 -3.28
N ASP A 320 -11.01 -14.54 -3.40
CA ASP A 320 -12.18 -14.61 -2.53
C ASP A 320 -12.87 -15.97 -2.63
N LEU A 321 -13.10 -16.46 -3.86
CA LEU A 321 -13.69 -17.78 -4.10
C LEU A 321 -12.80 -18.93 -3.57
N LYS A 322 -11.48 -18.79 -3.70
CA LYS A 322 -10.51 -19.73 -3.15
C LYS A 322 -10.61 -19.81 -1.62
N ASP A 323 -10.76 -18.66 -0.95
CA ASP A 323 -10.96 -18.59 0.51
C ASP A 323 -12.24 -19.33 0.93
N VAL A 324 -13.36 -19.08 0.24
CA VAL A 324 -14.63 -19.75 0.48
C VAL A 324 -14.48 -21.28 0.31
N GLY A 325 -13.87 -21.72 -0.79
CA GLY A 325 -13.66 -23.15 -1.06
C GLY A 325 -12.79 -23.83 0.00
N TYR A 326 -11.73 -23.17 0.44
CA TYR A 326 -10.85 -23.70 1.47
C TYR A 326 -11.54 -23.80 2.83
N ARG A 327 -12.40 -22.86 3.18
CA ARG A 327 -13.19 -22.92 4.43
C ARG A 327 -14.23 -24.04 4.40
N LEU A 328 -14.88 -24.28 3.26
CA LEU A 328 -15.78 -25.44 3.10
C LEU A 328 -15.02 -26.75 3.32
N LEU A 329 -13.83 -26.91 2.72
CA LEU A 329 -12.99 -28.09 2.89
C LEU A 329 -12.48 -28.26 4.33
N HIS A 330 -12.21 -27.14 5.03
CA HIS A 330 -11.81 -27.20 6.43
C HIS A 330 -12.87 -27.86 7.33
N TYR A 331 -14.12 -27.52 7.14
CA TYR A 331 -15.22 -28.12 7.91
C TYR A 331 -15.45 -29.62 7.59
N LEU A 332 -14.92 -30.11 6.48
CA LEU A 332 -14.91 -31.54 6.12
C LEU A 332 -13.69 -32.28 6.68
N GLY A 333 -12.90 -31.66 7.54
CA GLY A 333 -11.80 -32.30 8.25
C GLY A 333 -10.42 -32.13 7.59
N HIS A 334 -10.30 -31.34 6.52
CA HIS A 334 -9.00 -30.98 5.96
C HIS A 334 -8.34 -29.92 6.84
N GLU A 335 -7.11 -30.16 7.28
CA GLU A 335 -6.32 -29.14 7.99
C GLU A 335 -5.98 -27.98 7.06
N VAL A 336 -6.81 -26.94 7.08
CA VAL A 336 -6.54 -25.65 6.47
C VAL A 336 -6.04 -24.73 7.58
N LEU A 337 -4.77 -24.36 7.52
CA LEU A 337 -4.10 -23.33 8.31
C LEU A 337 -4.45 -23.30 9.82
N SER A 338 -3.75 -24.10 10.61
CA SER A 338 -3.67 -23.86 12.06
C SER A 338 -2.66 -22.73 12.30
N VAL A 339 -3.13 -21.48 12.39
CA VAL A 339 -2.30 -20.38 12.89
C VAL A 339 -1.90 -20.71 14.33
N SER A 340 -0.65 -21.03 14.49
CA SER A 340 -0.03 -21.46 15.74
C SER A 340 -0.40 -20.51 16.90
N LYS A 341 -0.60 -21.05 18.10
CA LYS A 341 -0.65 -20.29 19.37
C LYS A 341 0.68 -19.60 19.71
N LYS A 342 1.67 -19.63 18.81
CA LYS A 342 3.00 -19.02 18.98
C LYS A 342 2.95 -17.52 18.72
N THR A 343 3.77 -16.76 19.43
CA THR A 343 3.99 -15.33 19.22
C THR A 343 5.18 -15.12 18.31
N GLY A 344 5.07 -14.23 17.30
CA GLY A 344 6.18 -13.95 16.39
C GLY A 344 5.77 -13.28 15.07
N ILE A 345 6.69 -13.34 14.12
CA ILE A 345 6.49 -12.92 12.73
C ILE A 345 6.06 -14.15 11.93
N LEU A 346 4.85 -14.11 11.39
CA LEU A 346 4.28 -15.19 10.60
C LEU A 346 4.94 -15.25 9.23
N ILE A 347 5.41 -16.44 8.85
CA ILE A 347 6.02 -16.69 7.53
C ILE A 347 5.10 -17.64 6.78
N ALA A 348 4.58 -17.20 5.64
CA ALA A 348 3.69 -17.99 4.79
C ALA A 348 3.92 -17.68 3.31
N ARG A 349 3.63 -18.63 2.42
CA ARG A 349 3.67 -18.35 0.98
C ARG A 349 2.53 -17.43 0.57
N GLN A 350 1.34 -17.70 1.06
CA GLN A 350 0.14 -16.90 0.81
C GLN A 350 -0.75 -16.90 2.05
N LEU A 351 -1.47 -15.81 2.29
CA LEU A 351 -2.55 -15.73 3.26
C LEU A 351 -3.80 -15.21 2.57
N LEU A 352 -4.91 -15.83 2.89
CA LEU A 352 -6.22 -15.40 2.42
C LEU A 352 -6.82 -14.38 3.39
N PRO A 353 -7.80 -13.58 2.96
CA PRO A 353 -8.45 -12.60 3.84
C PRO A 353 -9.00 -13.19 5.14
N GLY A 354 -9.64 -14.37 5.07
CA GLY A 354 -10.14 -15.07 6.23
C GLY A 354 -9.05 -15.50 7.22
N ASP A 355 -7.86 -15.83 6.72
CA ASP A 355 -6.73 -16.16 7.58
C ASP A 355 -6.27 -14.95 8.40
N ILE A 356 -6.14 -13.78 7.73
CA ILE A 356 -5.70 -12.53 8.37
C ILE A 356 -6.74 -12.05 9.39
N ALA A 357 -8.03 -12.13 9.07
CA ALA A 357 -9.11 -11.74 9.97
C ALA A 357 -9.12 -12.54 11.28
N ARG A 358 -8.67 -13.80 11.24
CA ARG A 358 -8.57 -14.68 12.41
C ARG A 358 -7.30 -14.50 13.22
N LEU A 359 -6.29 -13.74 12.71
CA LEU A 359 -5.04 -13.55 13.43
C LEU A 359 -5.26 -12.87 14.78
N ASP A 360 -4.57 -13.39 15.78
CA ASP A 360 -4.43 -12.73 17.07
C ASP A 360 -3.30 -11.69 16.98
N THR A 361 -3.66 -10.41 16.83
CA THR A 361 -2.71 -9.29 16.71
C THR A 361 -1.88 -9.06 17.98
N THR A 362 -2.30 -9.63 19.10
CA THR A 362 -1.48 -9.61 20.33
C THR A 362 -0.28 -10.54 20.22
N ARG A 363 -0.37 -11.59 19.40
CA ARG A 363 0.66 -12.63 19.19
C ARG A 363 1.41 -12.45 17.89
N ILE A 364 0.73 -12.20 16.78
CA ILE A 364 1.37 -11.99 15.48
C ILE A 364 1.77 -10.53 15.36
N LYS A 365 3.07 -10.31 15.28
CA LYS A 365 3.70 -8.97 15.30
C LYS A 365 4.17 -8.51 13.92
N GLY A 366 4.08 -9.36 12.91
CA GLY A 366 4.42 -9.08 11.54
C GLY A 366 4.16 -10.30 10.67
N ILE A 367 4.11 -10.09 9.38
CA ILE A 367 3.85 -11.13 8.38
C ILE A 367 4.88 -10.99 7.25
N ILE A 368 5.46 -12.11 6.82
CA ILE A 368 6.28 -12.20 5.62
C ILE A 368 5.63 -13.20 4.67
N LEU A 369 5.33 -12.75 3.45
CA LEU A 369 4.66 -13.53 2.40
C LEU A 369 5.57 -13.70 1.19
N SER A 370 5.33 -14.73 0.38
CA SER A 370 5.95 -14.85 -0.95
C SER A 370 5.03 -14.40 -2.08
N SER A 371 3.73 -14.39 -1.87
CA SER A 371 2.75 -13.91 -2.85
C SER A 371 1.70 -13.03 -2.18
N GLY A 372 1.20 -12.09 -2.94
CA GLY A 372 0.18 -11.15 -2.46
C GLY A 372 0.56 -9.72 -2.85
N GLY A 373 -0.07 -9.21 -3.90
CA GLY A 373 0.15 -7.83 -4.36
C GLY A 373 -0.26 -6.80 -3.31
N VAL A 374 0.32 -5.60 -3.42
CA VAL A 374 0.03 -4.44 -2.53
C VAL A 374 -1.46 -4.07 -2.51
N VAL A 375 -2.22 -4.52 -3.50
CA VAL A 375 -3.65 -4.20 -3.72
C VAL A 375 -4.57 -5.36 -3.33
N SER A 376 -4.05 -6.49 -2.83
CA SER A 376 -4.92 -7.60 -2.42
C SER A 376 -5.73 -7.25 -1.17
N HIS A 377 -6.93 -7.78 -1.06
CA HIS A 377 -7.80 -7.63 0.12
C HIS A 377 -7.11 -8.06 1.42
N ALA A 378 -6.27 -9.10 1.36
CA ALA A 378 -5.46 -9.53 2.48
C ALA A 378 -4.47 -8.44 2.95
N ALA A 379 -3.84 -7.73 1.99
CA ALA A 379 -2.93 -6.62 2.30
C ALA A 379 -3.67 -5.42 2.91
N ILE A 380 -4.86 -5.10 2.41
CA ILE A 380 -5.71 -4.04 2.96
C ILE A 380 -6.07 -4.37 4.41
N LEU A 381 -6.55 -5.59 4.65
CA LEU A 381 -6.92 -6.02 6.00
C LEU A 381 -5.73 -6.03 6.97
N ALA A 382 -4.55 -6.46 6.52
CA ALA A 382 -3.35 -6.42 7.35
C ALA A 382 -2.93 -4.99 7.71
N ARG A 383 -3.06 -4.02 6.79
CA ARG A 383 -2.83 -2.59 7.05
C ARG A 383 -3.79 -2.05 8.10
N SER A 384 -5.09 -2.33 7.95
CA SER A 384 -6.13 -1.86 8.88
C SER A 384 -5.94 -2.47 10.28
N LEU A 385 -5.46 -3.72 10.36
CA LEU A 385 -5.06 -4.36 11.61
C LEU A 385 -3.70 -3.87 12.16
N ARG A 386 -3.00 -2.97 11.45
CA ARG A 386 -1.67 -2.45 11.79
C ARG A 386 -0.61 -3.52 11.98
N ILE A 387 -0.68 -4.58 11.17
CA ILE A 387 0.32 -5.64 11.15
C ILE A 387 1.31 -5.34 10.02
N PRO A 388 2.62 -5.14 10.30
CA PRO A 388 3.63 -4.96 9.27
C PRO A 388 3.70 -6.16 8.33
N VAL A 389 3.73 -5.93 7.01
CA VAL A 389 3.80 -7.00 5.99
C VAL A 389 4.86 -6.69 4.96
N VAL A 390 5.68 -7.69 4.64
CA VAL A 390 6.68 -7.66 3.58
C VAL A 390 6.50 -8.88 2.69
N CYS A 391 6.56 -8.70 1.36
CA CYS A 391 6.60 -9.79 0.39
C CYS A 391 8.04 -10.06 -0.05
N LEU A 392 8.44 -11.34 -0.04
CA LEU A 392 9.74 -11.83 -0.50
C LEU A 392 9.56 -12.75 -1.71
N GLU A 393 10.64 -13.00 -2.44
CA GLU A 393 10.67 -14.06 -3.43
C GLU A 393 10.64 -15.45 -2.75
N ASP A 394 10.07 -16.46 -3.42
CA ASP A 394 9.94 -17.82 -2.88
C ASP A 394 11.27 -18.38 -2.37
N HIS A 395 12.34 -18.19 -3.15
CA HIS A 395 13.66 -18.68 -2.80
C HIS A 395 14.30 -17.99 -1.58
N GLU A 396 13.89 -16.77 -1.27
CA GLU A 396 14.32 -16.00 -0.09
C GLU A 396 13.54 -16.45 1.15
N LEU A 397 12.23 -16.61 0.97
CA LEU A 397 11.34 -17.07 2.04
C LEU A 397 11.75 -18.46 2.56
N ASP A 398 12.14 -19.38 1.66
CA ASP A 398 12.57 -20.74 1.99
C ASP A 398 13.88 -20.78 2.82
N GLN A 399 14.66 -19.69 2.84
CA GLN A 399 15.87 -19.59 3.66
C GLN A 399 15.56 -19.24 5.13
N ILE A 400 14.35 -18.77 5.43
CA ILE A 400 13.95 -18.40 6.78
C ILE A 400 13.62 -19.66 7.58
N LYS A 401 14.32 -19.89 8.69
CA LYS A 401 14.10 -21.05 9.56
C LYS A 401 13.08 -20.74 10.65
N ASP A 402 12.30 -21.75 11.05
CA ASP A 402 11.39 -21.61 12.21
C ASP A 402 12.17 -21.16 13.45
N ARG A 403 11.59 -20.24 14.21
CA ARG A 403 12.19 -19.63 15.39
C ARG A 403 13.44 -18.76 15.15
N ALA A 404 13.85 -18.52 13.90
CA ALA A 404 14.92 -17.55 13.62
C ALA A 404 14.51 -16.17 14.17
N PRO A 405 15.42 -15.45 14.85
CA PRO A 405 15.17 -14.05 15.19
C PRO A 405 15.16 -13.23 13.90
N ILE A 406 14.15 -12.37 13.76
CA ILE A 406 13.94 -11.50 12.59
C ILE A 406 13.73 -10.08 13.06
N ALA A 407 14.38 -9.14 12.38
CA ALA A 407 14.02 -7.72 12.36
C ALA A 407 13.42 -7.41 10.99
N MET A 408 12.21 -6.83 10.94
CA MET A 408 11.56 -6.45 9.70
C MET A 408 10.99 -5.04 9.76
N ASN A 409 11.08 -4.35 8.63
CA ASN A 409 10.53 -3.02 8.42
C ASN A 409 9.56 -3.07 7.24
N GLY A 410 8.28 -3.00 7.52
CA GLY A 410 7.20 -2.99 6.52
C GLY A 410 7.13 -1.70 5.71
N ASP A 411 7.82 -0.62 6.13
CA ASP A 411 7.85 0.65 5.39
C ASP A 411 8.87 0.58 4.24
N THR A 412 9.99 -0.12 4.46
CA THR A 412 11.09 -0.23 3.49
C THR A 412 11.17 -1.58 2.80
N GLY A 413 10.47 -2.59 3.32
CA GLY A 413 10.59 -3.99 2.86
C GLY A 413 11.81 -4.72 3.41
N PHE A 414 12.60 -4.10 4.31
CA PHE A 414 13.80 -4.70 4.87
C PHE A 414 13.50 -5.84 5.84
N VAL A 415 14.18 -6.97 5.66
CA VAL A 415 14.10 -8.16 6.52
C VAL A 415 15.52 -8.67 6.81
N ALA A 416 15.85 -8.76 8.09
CA ALA A 416 17.12 -9.36 8.54
C ALA A 416 16.84 -10.57 9.42
N THR A 417 17.39 -11.73 9.05
CA THR A 417 17.41 -12.90 9.93
C THR A 417 18.70 -12.89 10.76
N TYR A 418 18.62 -13.33 12.00
CA TYR A 418 19.75 -13.27 12.96
C TYR A 418 20.43 -11.88 13.00
N PRO A 419 19.64 -10.79 13.22
CA PRO A 419 20.15 -9.43 13.19
C PRO A 419 21.29 -9.23 14.19
N ASN A 420 22.33 -8.50 13.79
CA ASN A 420 23.44 -8.12 14.65
C ASN A 420 23.03 -7.06 15.68
N LYS A 421 23.95 -6.67 16.57
CA LYS A 421 23.66 -5.68 17.62
C LYS A 421 23.33 -4.29 17.07
N GLU A 422 23.92 -3.91 15.95
CA GLU A 422 23.71 -2.60 15.31
C GLU A 422 22.29 -2.51 14.74
N ILE A 423 21.87 -3.52 13.98
CA ILE A 423 20.50 -3.62 13.47
C ILE A 423 19.48 -3.63 14.62
N LEU A 424 19.76 -4.39 15.69
CA LEU A 424 18.84 -4.42 16.84
C LEU A 424 18.72 -3.06 17.53
N GLU A 425 19.80 -2.30 17.65
CA GLU A 425 19.76 -0.97 18.26
C GLU A 425 19.04 0.03 17.34
N GLU A 426 19.27 -0.03 16.03
CA GLU A 426 18.54 0.76 15.04
C GLU A 426 17.02 0.50 15.11
N PHE A 427 16.63 -0.77 15.10
CA PHE A 427 15.23 -1.17 15.18
C PHE A 427 14.58 -0.77 16.51
N LYS A 428 15.33 -0.79 17.60
CA LYS A 428 14.87 -0.28 18.90
C LYS A 428 14.57 1.22 18.84
N GLN A 429 15.42 2.01 18.18
CA GLN A 429 15.19 3.42 17.99
C GLN A 429 13.97 3.69 17.08
N LEU A 430 13.79 2.88 16.02
CA LEU A 430 12.61 2.98 15.16
C LEU A 430 11.32 2.65 15.93
N LEU A 431 11.32 1.60 16.73
CA LEU A 431 10.18 1.22 17.58
C LEU A 431 9.83 2.32 18.61
N LEU A 432 10.84 2.93 19.24
CA LEU A 432 10.65 4.07 20.14
C LEU A 432 10.07 5.28 19.42
N LYS A 433 10.59 5.61 18.23
CA LYS A 433 10.04 6.70 17.40
C LYS A 433 8.60 6.44 17.00
N GLN A 434 8.27 5.21 16.61
CA GLN A 434 6.91 4.82 16.27
C GLN A 434 5.96 4.94 17.47
N HIS A 435 6.38 4.48 18.63
CA HIS A 435 5.60 4.58 19.87
C HIS A 435 5.36 6.05 20.27
N ASN A 436 6.41 6.86 20.33
CA ASN A 436 6.32 8.29 20.64
C ASN A 436 5.46 9.05 19.63
N TYR A 437 5.50 8.67 18.35
CA TYR A 437 4.66 9.29 17.32
C TYR A 437 3.17 9.07 17.60
N TYR A 438 2.77 7.84 17.97
CA TYR A 438 1.37 7.55 18.29
C TYR A 438 0.93 8.25 19.59
N GLU A 439 1.76 8.25 20.65
CA GLU A 439 1.46 9.01 21.88
C GLU A 439 1.30 10.52 21.57
N HIS A 440 2.18 11.06 20.73
CA HIS A 440 2.09 12.47 20.35
C HIS A 440 0.82 12.78 19.52
N LEU A 441 0.35 11.85 18.68
CA LEU A 441 -0.91 12.04 17.95
C LEU A 441 -2.14 12.08 18.89
N GLU A 442 -2.13 11.32 19.98
CA GLU A 442 -3.21 11.36 20.96
C GLU A 442 -3.35 12.75 21.63
N GLU A 443 -2.23 13.47 21.79
CA GLU A 443 -2.26 14.85 22.31
C GLU A 443 -3.01 15.82 21.40
N PHE A 444 -3.05 15.54 20.07
CA PHE A 444 -3.75 16.38 19.10
C PHE A 444 -5.24 16.07 18.97
N ARG A 445 -5.71 14.94 19.47
CA ARG A 445 -7.09 14.45 19.30
C ARG A 445 -8.15 15.50 19.69
N ASP A 446 -7.93 16.17 20.81
CA ASP A 446 -8.90 17.12 21.38
C ASP A 446 -8.56 18.59 21.05
N ILE A 447 -7.53 18.82 20.22
CA ILE A 447 -7.10 20.16 19.82
C ILE A 447 -7.85 20.57 18.55
N PRO A 448 -8.58 21.70 18.54
CA PRO A 448 -9.25 22.18 17.34
C PRO A 448 -8.27 22.44 16.19
N CYS A 449 -8.58 21.91 15.00
CA CYS A 449 -7.77 22.14 13.82
C CYS A 449 -7.86 23.61 13.38
N LYS A 450 -6.68 24.27 13.27
CA LYS A 450 -6.57 25.66 12.84
C LYS A 450 -5.40 25.81 11.88
N THR A 451 -5.58 26.67 10.88
CA THR A 451 -4.51 27.14 10.00
C THR A 451 -3.54 28.04 10.76
N SER A 452 -2.36 28.31 10.19
CA SER A 452 -1.34 29.19 10.79
C SER A 452 -1.81 30.64 11.01
N ASP A 453 -2.80 31.10 10.25
CA ASP A 453 -3.48 32.40 10.41
C ASP A 453 -4.66 32.39 11.38
N GLY A 454 -4.91 31.23 12.04
CA GLY A 454 -5.91 31.07 13.09
C GLY A 454 -7.30 30.68 12.62
N PHE A 455 -7.51 30.46 11.30
CA PHE A 455 -8.82 30.02 10.78
C PHE A 455 -9.11 28.58 11.21
N ARG A 456 -10.30 28.34 11.78
CA ARG A 456 -10.72 27.00 12.23
C ARG A 456 -11.18 26.16 11.02
N ILE A 457 -10.70 24.92 10.96
CA ILE A 457 -11.13 23.91 9.98
C ILE A 457 -11.81 22.78 10.73
N ASN A 458 -13.03 22.41 10.31
CA ASN A 458 -13.72 21.26 10.87
C ASN A 458 -13.19 19.98 10.24
N LEU A 459 -12.79 19.03 11.10
CA LEU A 459 -12.37 17.70 10.71
C LEU A 459 -13.53 16.73 10.78
N LEU A 460 -14.11 16.40 9.64
CA LEU A 460 -15.24 15.49 9.52
C LEU A 460 -14.79 14.15 8.95
N ALA A 461 -15.40 13.07 9.42
CA ALA A 461 -15.08 11.72 8.98
C ALA A 461 -15.97 11.27 7.82
N ASN A 462 -15.44 10.46 6.90
CA ASN A 462 -16.23 9.68 5.96
C ASN A 462 -16.64 8.36 6.61
N VAL A 463 -17.93 8.04 6.56
CA VAL A 463 -18.51 6.86 7.21
C VAL A 463 -19.25 6.02 6.18
N ALA A 464 -19.01 4.72 6.18
CA ALA A 464 -19.69 3.78 5.29
C ALA A 464 -20.91 3.12 5.94
N LEU A 465 -20.82 2.77 7.23
CA LEU A 465 -21.92 2.21 8.03
C LEU A 465 -21.94 2.86 9.43
N GLY A 466 -23.10 2.86 10.07
CA GLY A 466 -23.32 3.61 11.32
C GLY A 466 -22.40 3.24 12.48
N GLY A 467 -21.94 1.98 12.58
CA GLY A 467 -21.04 1.52 13.64
C GLY A 467 -19.67 2.21 13.66
N ASP A 468 -19.17 2.66 12.52
CA ASP A 468 -17.86 3.32 12.40
C ASP A 468 -17.86 4.73 12.99
N ALA A 469 -19.02 5.39 13.01
CA ALA A 469 -19.15 6.79 13.41
C ALA A 469 -18.72 7.04 14.86
N ILE A 470 -19.09 6.15 15.77
CA ILE A 470 -18.73 6.24 17.21
C ILE A 470 -17.21 6.17 17.36
N GLN A 471 -16.57 5.24 16.67
CA GLN A 471 -15.12 5.04 16.73
C GLN A 471 -14.36 6.25 16.18
N LEU A 472 -14.79 6.77 15.02
CA LEU A 472 -14.15 7.94 14.39
C LEU A 472 -14.31 9.20 15.26
N ILE A 473 -15.45 9.38 15.91
CA ILE A 473 -15.65 10.47 16.88
C ILE A 473 -14.74 10.30 18.10
N SER A 474 -14.53 9.07 18.57
CA SER A 474 -13.58 8.82 19.67
C SER A 474 -12.12 9.14 19.30
N TYR A 475 -11.78 9.12 18.03
CA TYR A 475 -10.47 9.56 17.49
C TYR A 475 -10.37 11.08 17.24
N GLY A 476 -11.40 11.85 17.56
CA GLY A 476 -11.37 13.31 17.48
C GLY A 476 -12.10 13.90 16.26
N ALA A 477 -12.85 13.09 15.51
CA ALA A 477 -13.69 13.64 14.42
C ALA A 477 -14.77 14.57 14.99
N GLU A 478 -14.96 15.71 14.33
CA GLU A 478 -15.92 16.73 14.75
C GLU A 478 -17.33 16.49 14.21
N GLY A 479 -17.53 15.39 13.46
CA GLY A 479 -18.81 14.96 12.88
C GLY A 479 -18.60 14.05 11.68
N VAL A 480 -19.68 13.75 10.96
CA VAL A 480 -19.68 12.97 9.73
C VAL A 480 -19.79 13.91 8.54
N GLY A 481 -18.77 13.94 7.70
CA GLY A 481 -18.70 14.78 6.50
C GLY A 481 -19.30 14.12 5.26
N LEU A 482 -19.36 12.80 5.27
CA LEU A 482 -20.03 12.01 4.22
C LEU A 482 -20.42 10.65 4.79
N PHE A 483 -21.72 10.36 4.80
CA PHE A 483 -22.23 9.00 4.99
C PHE A 483 -22.50 8.37 3.62
N ARG A 484 -21.78 7.29 3.31
CA ARG A 484 -21.85 6.60 2.03
C ARG A 484 -23.06 5.67 1.98
N THR A 485 -24.20 6.20 1.58
CA THR A 485 -25.47 5.46 1.52
C THR A 485 -25.43 4.28 0.56
N GLU A 486 -24.62 4.36 -0.51
CA GLU A 486 -24.46 3.30 -1.51
C GLU A 486 -23.91 2.00 -0.95
N ILE A 487 -23.10 2.04 0.11
CA ILE A 487 -22.53 0.82 0.71
C ILE A 487 -23.64 -0.05 1.31
N TYR A 488 -24.62 0.57 1.98
CA TYR A 488 -25.77 -0.17 2.49
C TYR A 488 -26.59 -0.80 1.37
N PHE A 489 -26.78 -0.08 0.26
CA PHE A 489 -27.49 -0.61 -0.91
C PHE A 489 -26.76 -1.79 -1.56
N LEU A 490 -25.43 -1.74 -1.61
CA LEU A 490 -24.60 -2.81 -2.17
C LEU A 490 -24.54 -4.04 -1.26
N SER A 491 -24.82 -3.91 0.03
CA SER A 491 -24.83 -5.03 0.98
C SER A 491 -26.13 -5.87 0.92
N LEU A 492 -27.12 -5.45 0.14
CA LEU A 492 -28.39 -6.14 -0.01
C LEU A 492 -28.58 -6.66 -1.44
N ASP A 493 -29.17 -7.83 -1.60
CA ASP A 493 -29.51 -8.38 -2.93
C ASP A 493 -30.67 -7.64 -3.63
N ARG A 494 -31.26 -6.66 -2.98
CA ARG A 494 -32.36 -5.82 -3.45
C ARG A 494 -32.23 -4.40 -2.95
N TYR A 495 -32.95 -3.49 -3.55
CA TYR A 495 -33.05 -2.13 -3.01
C TYR A 495 -33.72 -2.14 -1.62
N PRO A 496 -33.15 -1.46 -0.61
CA PRO A 496 -33.77 -1.34 0.70
C PRO A 496 -35.08 -0.56 0.60
N ASN A 497 -36.07 -0.99 1.36
CA ASN A 497 -37.33 -0.26 1.48
C ASN A 497 -37.16 1.00 2.36
N ILE A 498 -38.21 1.85 2.42
CA ILE A 498 -38.16 3.13 3.14
C ILE A 498 -37.92 2.92 4.64
N ASP A 499 -38.51 1.90 5.23
CA ASP A 499 -38.36 1.64 6.68
C ASP A 499 -36.94 1.17 7.02
N GLU A 500 -36.34 0.32 6.18
CA GLU A 500 -34.96 -0.13 6.32
C GLU A 500 -33.99 1.04 6.20
N GLN A 501 -34.13 1.90 5.20
CA GLN A 501 -33.31 3.10 5.06
C GLN A 501 -33.49 4.05 6.25
N THR A 502 -34.73 4.24 6.69
CA THR A 502 -35.05 5.09 7.84
C THR A 502 -34.36 4.59 9.11
N ASN A 503 -34.35 3.28 9.33
CA ASN A 503 -33.70 2.68 10.50
C ASN A 503 -32.19 2.90 10.46
N VAL A 504 -31.54 2.67 9.31
CA VAL A 504 -30.07 2.88 9.16
C VAL A 504 -29.71 4.34 9.44
N TYR A 505 -30.47 5.30 8.89
CA TYR A 505 -30.18 6.71 9.11
C TYR A 505 -30.47 7.13 10.57
N ARG A 506 -31.50 6.56 11.18
CA ARG A 506 -31.80 6.80 12.60
C ARG A 506 -30.70 6.24 13.51
N ASP A 507 -30.28 5.00 13.28
CA ASP A 507 -29.23 4.35 14.06
C ASP A 507 -27.92 5.15 13.98
N LEU A 508 -27.57 5.67 12.80
CA LEU A 508 -26.44 6.57 12.64
C LEU A 508 -26.60 7.84 13.46
N LEU A 509 -27.73 8.52 13.33
CA LEU A 509 -27.99 9.79 14.04
C LEU A 509 -28.04 9.60 15.56
N ASP A 510 -28.62 8.50 16.03
CA ASP A 510 -28.71 8.17 17.46
C ASP A 510 -27.31 7.80 18.05
N SER A 511 -26.38 7.36 17.19
CA SER A 511 -25.02 7.00 17.60
C SER A 511 -24.07 8.21 17.72
N ILE A 512 -24.45 9.38 17.19
CA ILE A 512 -23.62 10.57 17.13
C ILE A 512 -24.14 11.61 18.12
N PRO A 513 -23.25 12.32 18.88
CA PRO A 513 -23.68 13.42 19.75
C PRO A 513 -24.45 14.49 18.98
N GLU A 514 -25.53 15.01 19.61
CA GLU A 514 -26.48 15.97 18.97
C GLU A 514 -25.84 17.27 18.46
N ASP A 515 -24.67 17.64 19.00
CA ASP A 515 -23.91 18.84 18.61
C ASP A 515 -23.00 18.63 17.40
N LYS A 516 -22.93 17.39 16.87
CA LYS A 516 -22.03 17.06 15.75
C LYS A 516 -22.79 16.93 14.42
N PRO A 517 -22.29 17.56 13.33
CA PRO A 517 -22.94 17.49 12.03
C PRO A 517 -22.85 16.11 11.39
N VAL A 518 -23.90 15.75 10.64
CA VAL A 518 -23.93 14.56 9.78
C VAL A 518 -24.38 14.97 8.38
N VAL A 519 -23.60 14.61 7.38
CA VAL A 519 -23.88 14.85 5.96
C VAL A 519 -24.11 13.51 5.27
N PHE A 520 -25.29 13.39 4.60
CA PHE A 520 -25.68 12.23 3.80
C PHE A 520 -25.43 12.47 2.33
#